data_5324f503082f4b71e63b991bb4800d6c
#
_entry.id   5324f503082f4b71e63b991bb4800d6c
#
_cell.length_a   1.000
_cell.length_b   1.000
_cell.length_c   1.000
_cell.angle_alpha   90.00
_cell.angle_beta   90.00
_cell.angle_gamma   90.00
#
_symmetry.space_group_name_H-M   'P 1'
#
loop_
_entity.id
_entity.type
_entity.pdbx_description
1 polymer ?
#
loop_
_entity_poly.entity_id
_entity_poly.type
_entity_poly.pdbx_seq_one_letter_code
_entity_poly.pdbx_strand_id
1 'polypeptide(L)'
;MNVGLTISFAVGGLLMLSLLTLNNNVMRHSYQFTSDMMEKNQVDNLRQLVSNDMRRIGMGENADLLNFNDNHIRFRARINGQNREISWRLVPGSSVPTNPNLVELRREGPFENDNNAELNFPVRRFEVIAYSDEAGTVQTSDKNQVRSILIEIEVESLQPIGENPDGTPHYASSSWKKLFIPNNMVF
;
A
#
# COMPACT_ATOMS: atom_id res chain seq x y z
N MET A 1 -36.03 47.00 -29.68
CA MET A 1 -35.19 45.87 -29.20
C MET A 1 -35.90 45.28 -27.99
N ASN A 2 -36.16 43.98 -27.95
CA ASN A 2 -37.02 43.40 -26.91
C ASN A 2 -36.15 43.12 -25.67
N VAL A 3 -36.11 44.07 -24.72
CA VAL A 3 -35.30 44.04 -23.48
C VAL A 3 -35.57 42.73 -22.70
N GLY A 4 -36.80 42.26 -22.70
CA GLY A 4 -37.16 41.01 -22.01
C GLY A 4 -36.45 39.78 -22.58
N LEU A 5 -36.28 39.73 -23.89
CA LEU A 5 -35.57 38.61 -24.55
C LEU A 5 -34.07 38.61 -24.19
N THR A 6 -33.43 39.77 -24.13
CA THR A 6 -32.00 39.93 -23.75
C THR A 6 -31.80 39.53 -22.31
N ILE A 7 -32.68 39.91 -21.40
CA ILE A 7 -32.60 39.48 -19.98
C ILE A 7 -32.78 37.99 -19.84
N SER A 8 -33.73 37.38 -20.57
CA SER A 8 -33.96 35.93 -20.54
C SER A 8 -32.74 35.14 -21.02
N PHE A 9 -32.05 35.60 -22.07
CA PHE A 9 -30.80 35.00 -22.51
C PHE A 9 -29.67 35.13 -21.49
N ALA A 10 -29.53 36.30 -20.85
CA ALA A 10 -28.53 36.54 -19.83
C ALA A 10 -28.76 35.61 -18.61
N VAL A 11 -29.99 35.53 -18.11
CA VAL A 11 -30.35 34.64 -16.98
C VAL A 11 -30.15 33.18 -17.34
N GLY A 12 -30.60 32.76 -18.54
CA GLY A 12 -30.40 31.39 -19.02
C GLY A 12 -28.94 31.02 -19.15
N GLY A 13 -28.07 31.95 -19.65
CA GLY A 13 -26.64 31.75 -19.72
C GLY A 13 -25.97 31.61 -18.35
N LEU A 14 -26.37 32.44 -17.37
CA LEU A 14 -25.88 32.33 -15.99
C LEU A 14 -26.28 31.00 -15.31
N LEU A 15 -27.54 30.58 -15.52
CA LEU A 15 -28.00 29.28 -15.00
C LEU A 15 -27.23 28.11 -15.62
N MET A 16 -26.97 28.15 -16.93
CA MET A 16 -26.19 27.14 -17.62
C MET A 16 -24.75 27.08 -17.11
N LEU A 17 -24.10 28.23 -16.90
CA LEU A 17 -22.77 28.29 -16.32
C LEU A 17 -22.75 27.73 -14.89
N SER A 18 -23.75 28.05 -14.07
CA SER A 18 -23.89 27.49 -12.71
C SER A 18 -24.04 25.99 -12.72
N LEU A 19 -24.86 25.45 -13.64
CA LEU A 19 -25.03 24.00 -13.79
C LEU A 19 -23.77 23.31 -14.27
N LEU A 20 -23.03 23.89 -15.21
CA LEU A 20 -21.72 23.36 -15.65
C LEU A 20 -20.70 23.36 -14.51
N THR A 21 -20.65 24.43 -13.72
CA THR A 21 -19.74 24.50 -12.56
C THR A 21 -20.11 23.44 -11.51
N LEU A 22 -21.40 23.29 -11.22
CA LEU A 22 -21.90 22.26 -10.29
C LEU A 22 -21.54 20.86 -10.79
N ASN A 23 -21.79 20.58 -12.08
CA ASN A 23 -21.48 19.28 -12.67
C ASN A 23 -19.97 18.98 -12.60
N ASN A 24 -19.11 19.94 -12.93
CA ASN A 24 -17.66 19.78 -12.80
C ASN A 24 -17.22 19.50 -11.35
N ASN A 25 -17.81 20.19 -10.37
CA ASN A 25 -17.51 19.93 -8.96
C ASN A 25 -17.96 18.53 -8.53
N VAL A 26 -19.15 18.10 -8.92
CA VAL A 26 -19.65 16.74 -8.64
C VAL A 26 -18.74 15.69 -9.27
N MET A 27 -18.34 15.87 -10.52
CA MET A 27 -17.40 14.95 -11.17
C MET A 27 -16.05 14.89 -10.45
N ARG A 28 -15.47 16.03 -10.08
CA ARG A 28 -14.22 16.07 -9.31
C ARG A 28 -14.32 15.34 -7.98
N HIS A 29 -15.37 15.58 -7.21
CA HIS A 29 -15.60 14.88 -5.94
C HIS A 29 -15.82 13.37 -6.14
N SER A 30 -16.53 12.98 -7.21
CA SER A 30 -16.74 11.57 -7.56
C SER A 30 -15.40 10.86 -7.89
N TYR A 31 -14.54 11.50 -8.66
CA TYR A 31 -13.20 10.97 -8.95
C TYR A 31 -12.33 10.84 -7.69
N GLN A 32 -12.31 11.87 -6.84
CA GLN A 32 -11.59 11.82 -5.58
C GLN A 32 -12.08 10.68 -4.70
N PHE A 33 -13.39 10.57 -4.51
CA PHE A 33 -13.99 9.51 -3.71
C PHE A 33 -13.68 8.10 -4.24
N THR A 34 -13.75 7.91 -5.57
CA THR A 34 -13.43 6.62 -6.20
C THR A 34 -11.95 6.28 -6.04
N SER A 35 -11.07 7.26 -6.18
CA SER A 35 -9.63 7.09 -5.99
C SER A 35 -9.30 6.69 -4.54
N ASP A 36 -9.90 7.39 -3.56
CA ASP A 36 -9.73 7.09 -2.14
C ASP A 36 -10.23 5.68 -1.78
N MET A 37 -11.34 5.25 -2.37
CA MET A 37 -11.86 3.89 -2.17
C MET A 37 -10.95 2.82 -2.76
N MET A 38 -10.44 3.04 -3.97
CA MET A 38 -9.52 2.11 -4.62
C MET A 38 -8.23 1.95 -3.81
N GLU A 39 -7.70 3.05 -3.32
CA GLU A 39 -6.50 3.06 -2.48
C GLU A 39 -6.71 2.32 -1.17
N LYS A 40 -7.81 2.60 -0.46
CA LYS A 40 -8.16 1.87 0.77
C LYS A 40 -8.28 0.37 0.53
N ASN A 41 -8.93 -0.03 -0.54
CA ASN A 41 -9.05 -1.45 -0.91
C ASN A 41 -7.68 -2.08 -1.20
N GLN A 42 -6.81 -1.36 -1.89
CA GLN A 42 -5.44 -1.82 -2.17
C GLN A 42 -4.64 -2.01 -0.87
N VAL A 43 -4.69 -1.02 0.05
CA VAL A 43 -4.05 -1.13 1.37
C VAL A 43 -4.62 -2.30 2.15
N ASP A 44 -5.94 -2.48 2.18
CA ASP A 44 -6.58 -3.55 2.94
C ASP A 44 -6.21 -4.93 2.40
N ASN A 45 -6.16 -5.11 1.09
CA ASN A 45 -5.73 -6.36 0.46
C ASN A 45 -4.25 -6.65 0.77
N LEU A 46 -3.39 -5.65 0.61
CA LEU A 46 -1.97 -5.77 0.92
C LEU A 46 -1.74 -6.06 2.41
N ARG A 47 -2.45 -5.35 3.30
CA ARG A 47 -2.43 -5.56 4.76
C ARG A 47 -2.82 -6.99 5.13
N GLN A 48 -3.88 -7.53 4.51
CA GLN A 48 -4.33 -8.90 4.76
C GLN A 48 -3.28 -9.90 4.31
N LEU A 49 -2.73 -9.73 3.13
CA LEU A 49 -1.72 -10.63 2.57
C LEU A 49 -0.44 -10.62 3.41
N VAL A 50 0.08 -9.43 3.72
CA VAL A 50 1.26 -9.27 4.60
C VAL A 50 0.99 -9.84 5.99
N SER A 51 -0.19 -9.56 6.57
CA SER A 51 -0.53 -10.09 7.91
C SER A 51 -0.61 -11.61 7.92
N ASN A 52 -1.14 -12.21 6.87
CA ASN A 52 -1.22 -13.67 6.73
C ASN A 52 0.17 -14.30 6.60
N ASP A 53 1.04 -13.67 5.83
CA ASP A 53 2.41 -14.15 5.65
C ASP A 53 3.25 -13.98 6.93
N MET A 54 3.18 -12.80 7.58
CA MET A 54 3.95 -12.53 8.81
C MET A 54 3.54 -13.46 9.98
N ARG A 55 2.26 -13.82 10.08
CA ARG A 55 1.78 -14.79 11.09
C ARG A 55 2.35 -16.20 10.90
N ARG A 56 2.84 -16.52 9.70
CA ARG A 56 3.43 -17.82 9.38
C ARG A 56 4.91 -17.92 9.75
N ILE A 57 5.54 -16.79 10.09
CA ILE A 57 6.94 -16.78 10.56
C ILE A 57 7.01 -17.62 11.85
N GLY A 58 7.92 -18.60 11.89
CA GLY A 58 8.08 -19.51 13.03
C GLY A 58 7.03 -20.63 13.12
N MET A 59 6.09 -20.75 12.17
CA MET A 59 5.12 -21.85 12.16
C MET A 59 5.67 -23.09 11.46
N GLY A 60 6.01 -24.14 12.22
CA GLY A 60 6.45 -25.45 11.74
C GLY A 60 7.91 -25.76 12.06
N GLU A 61 8.31 -27.02 11.84
CA GLU A 61 9.70 -27.44 11.97
C GLU A 61 10.56 -26.73 10.93
N ASN A 62 11.67 -26.13 11.34
CA ASN A 62 12.59 -25.34 10.51
C ASN A 62 11.94 -24.08 9.84
N ALA A 63 10.92 -23.51 10.49
CA ALA A 63 10.36 -22.24 10.09
C ALA A 63 11.23 -21.10 10.64
N ASP A 64 12.10 -20.55 9.81
CA ASP A 64 13.12 -19.59 10.21
C ASP A 64 12.96 -18.24 9.51
N LEU A 65 13.36 -17.17 10.19
CA LEU A 65 13.68 -15.90 9.56
C LEU A 65 15.03 -16.05 8.85
N LEU A 66 15.02 -16.05 7.52
CA LEU A 66 16.22 -16.30 6.72
C LEU A 66 17.09 -15.05 6.59
N ASN A 67 16.45 -13.93 6.26
CA ASN A 67 17.11 -12.64 6.07
C ASN A 67 16.11 -11.50 6.22
N PHE A 68 16.57 -10.35 6.68
CA PHE A 68 15.81 -9.10 6.66
C PHE A 68 16.77 -7.89 6.62
N ASN A 69 16.24 -6.80 6.10
CA ASN A 69 16.76 -5.44 6.19
C ASN A 69 15.59 -4.46 6.09
N ASP A 70 15.85 -3.18 6.07
CA ASP A 70 14.83 -2.14 6.08
C ASP A 70 13.76 -2.28 4.96
N ASN A 71 14.14 -2.88 3.82
CA ASN A 71 13.29 -2.98 2.62
C ASN A 71 13.03 -4.41 2.15
N HIS A 72 13.41 -5.40 2.97
CA HIS A 72 13.33 -6.80 2.58
C HIS A 72 13.15 -7.68 3.81
N ILE A 73 12.25 -8.66 3.69
CA ILE A 73 12.11 -9.74 4.64
C ILE A 73 11.93 -11.06 3.89
N ARG A 74 12.71 -12.09 4.27
CA ARG A 74 12.62 -13.43 3.71
C ARG A 74 12.59 -14.44 4.85
N PHE A 75 11.64 -15.32 4.82
CA PHE A 75 11.44 -16.34 5.85
C PHE A 75 10.92 -17.63 5.27
N ARG A 76 11.03 -18.69 6.05
CA ARG A 76 10.49 -20.01 5.74
C ARG A 76 9.27 -20.29 6.61
N ALA A 77 8.20 -20.81 5.99
CA ALA A 77 6.98 -21.18 6.67
C ALA A 77 6.46 -22.53 6.17
N ARG A 78 5.72 -23.23 7.01
CA ARG A 78 5.06 -24.46 6.62
C ARG A 78 3.72 -24.16 5.93
N ILE A 79 3.63 -24.47 4.64
CA ILE A 79 2.43 -24.25 3.81
C ILE A 79 2.05 -25.58 3.19
N ASN A 80 0.80 -26.02 3.40
CA ASN A 80 0.29 -27.31 2.90
C ASN A 80 1.19 -28.52 3.26
N GLY A 81 1.75 -28.51 4.48
CA GLY A 81 2.62 -29.56 4.97
C GLY A 81 4.08 -29.51 4.48
N GLN A 82 4.44 -28.56 3.63
CA GLN A 82 5.79 -28.40 3.09
C GLN A 82 6.41 -27.08 3.56
N ASN A 83 7.72 -27.09 3.79
CA ASN A 83 8.47 -25.86 4.07
C ASN A 83 8.67 -25.08 2.78
N ARG A 84 8.17 -23.85 2.75
CA ARG A 84 8.23 -22.95 1.62
C ARG A 84 8.81 -21.60 2.04
N GLU A 85 9.52 -20.96 1.13
CA GLU A 85 10.08 -19.64 1.35
C GLU A 85 9.10 -18.57 0.84
N ILE A 86 9.00 -17.49 1.62
CA ILE A 86 8.26 -16.27 1.27
C ILE A 86 9.24 -15.11 1.39
N SER A 87 9.24 -14.26 0.39
CA SER A 87 10.07 -13.06 0.32
C SER A 87 9.22 -11.85 0.00
N TRP A 88 9.41 -10.76 0.73
CA TRP A 88 8.87 -9.44 0.47
C TRP A 88 10.02 -8.47 0.30
N ARG A 89 10.09 -7.75 -0.82
CA ARG A 89 11.17 -6.78 -1.07
C ARG A 89 10.71 -5.60 -1.92
N LEU A 90 11.21 -4.41 -1.61
CA LEU A 90 11.18 -3.29 -2.54
C LEU A 90 12.15 -3.57 -3.69
N VAL A 91 11.72 -3.30 -4.92
CA VAL A 91 12.56 -3.41 -6.13
C VAL A 91 13.18 -2.05 -6.40
N PRO A 92 14.48 -1.85 -6.13
CA PRO A 92 15.13 -0.56 -6.33
C PRO A 92 15.10 -0.15 -7.80
N GLY A 93 14.80 1.13 -8.07
CA GLY A 93 14.77 1.68 -9.41
C GLY A 93 13.54 1.32 -10.25
N SER A 94 12.59 0.54 -9.69
CA SER A 94 11.28 0.39 -10.31
C SER A 94 10.53 1.71 -10.14
N SER A 95 9.89 2.16 -11.20
CA SER A 95 9.01 3.34 -11.15
C SER A 95 7.69 3.00 -11.78
N VAL A 96 6.63 3.52 -11.20
CA VAL A 96 5.29 3.42 -11.77
C VAL A 96 5.06 4.64 -12.67
N PRO A 97 4.83 4.47 -13.98
CA PRO A 97 4.78 5.60 -14.91
C PRO A 97 3.73 6.66 -14.57
N THR A 98 2.65 6.27 -13.89
CA THR A 98 1.54 7.17 -13.54
C THR A 98 1.77 7.96 -12.24
N ASN A 99 2.63 7.45 -11.35
CA ASN A 99 3.01 8.12 -10.10
C ASN A 99 4.49 7.85 -9.82
N PRO A 100 5.37 8.85 -9.99
CA PRO A 100 6.82 8.69 -9.80
C PRO A 100 7.25 8.44 -8.34
N ASN A 101 6.35 8.67 -7.37
CA ASN A 101 6.61 8.41 -5.95
C ASN A 101 6.52 6.93 -5.60
N LEU A 102 5.91 6.12 -6.49
CA LEU A 102 5.68 4.70 -6.25
C LEU A 102 6.84 3.85 -6.75
N VAL A 103 7.14 2.84 -5.98
CA VAL A 103 8.10 1.76 -6.29
C VAL A 103 7.39 0.42 -6.20
N GLU A 104 7.95 -0.60 -6.82
CA GLU A 104 7.38 -1.94 -6.79
C GLU A 104 7.76 -2.65 -5.49
N LEU A 105 6.76 -3.10 -4.73
CA LEU A 105 6.91 -4.07 -3.66
C LEU A 105 6.60 -5.46 -4.22
N ARG A 106 7.60 -6.33 -4.25
CA ARG A 106 7.50 -7.68 -4.78
C ARG A 106 7.35 -8.69 -3.67
N ARG A 107 6.36 -9.56 -3.82
CA ARG A 107 6.20 -10.78 -3.03
C ARG A 107 6.52 -11.99 -3.88
N GLU A 108 7.40 -12.85 -3.40
CA GLU A 108 7.73 -14.14 -4.01
C GLU A 108 7.39 -15.26 -3.03
N GLY A 109 6.78 -16.33 -3.54
CA GLY A 109 6.43 -17.49 -2.73
C GLY A 109 5.08 -18.10 -3.11
N PRO A 110 4.62 -19.16 -2.40
CA PRO A 110 3.38 -19.83 -2.73
C PRO A 110 2.18 -18.88 -2.60
N PHE A 111 1.31 -18.93 -3.61
CA PHE A 111 0.03 -18.21 -3.61
C PHE A 111 -1.01 -19.02 -4.37
N GLU A 112 -2.16 -19.28 -3.73
CA GLU A 112 -3.21 -20.16 -4.27
C GLU A 112 -2.67 -21.53 -4.70
N ASN A 113 -2.71 -21.82 -5.98
CA ASN A 113 -2.24 -23.10 -6.56
C ASN A 113 -0.82 -23.00 -7.15
N ASP A 114 -0.19 -21.83 -7.13
CA ASP A 114 1.17 -21.60 -7.62
C ASP A 114 2.17 -21.64 -6.46
N ASN A 115 3.15 -22.53 -6.55
CA ASN A 115 4.20 -22.67 -5.54
C ASN A 115 5.29 -21.58 -5.62
N ASN A 116 5.37 -20.84 -6.73
CA ASN A 116 6.39 -19.83 -6.99
C ASN A 116 5.78 -18.55 -7.57
N ALA A 117 4.61 -18.17 -7.08
CA ALA A 117 3.94 -16.96 -7.54
C ALA A 117 4.78 -15.70 -7.22
N GLU A 118 4.80 -14.79 -8.17
CA GLU A 118 5.34 -13.44 -8.02
C GLU A 118 4.20 -12.45 -8.11
N LEU A 119 4.03 -11.66 -7.05
CA LEU A 119 3.01 -10.61 -6.95
C LEU A 119 3.68 -9.27 -6.77
N ASN A 120 3.27 -8.27 -7.54
CA ASN A 120 3.84 -6.94 -7.53
C ASN A 120 2.79 -5.92 -7.10
N PHE A 121 3.16 -5.04 -6.17
CA PHE A 121 2.29 -4.01 -5.61
C PHE A 121 2.97 -2.64 -5.71
N PRO A 122 2.32 -1.62 -6.27
CA PRO A 122 2.82 -0.27 -6.23
C PRO A 122 2.68 0.29 -4.81
N VAL A 123 3.80 0.68 -4.19
CA VAL A 123 3.82 1.27 -2.84
C VAL A 123 4.75 2.47 -2.83
N ARG A 124 4.49 3.42 -1.96
CA ARG A 124 5.40 4.54 -1.70
C ARG A 124 6.54 4.12 -0.79
N ARG A 125 6.22 3.33 0.24
CA ARG A 125 7.16 2.88 1.26
C ARG A 125 6.81 1.48 1.74
N PHE A 126 7.82 0.69 1.95
CA PHE A 126 7.76 -0.57 2.69
C PHE A 126 8.96 -0.60 3.62
N GLU A 127 8.71 -0.73 4.91
CA GLU A 127 9.77 -0.76 5.91
C GLU A 127 9.58 -1.94 6.85
N VAL A 128 10.70 -2.58 7.17
CA VAL A 128 10.79 -3.72 8.07
C VAL A 128 11.76 -3.36 9.18
N ILE A 129 11.29 -3.34 10.43
CA ILE A 129 12.11 -3.09 11.59
C ILE A 129 12.00 -4.28 12.54
N ALA A 130 13.11 -4.90 12.85
CA ALA A 130 13.15 -6.03 13.78
C ALA A 130 13.60 -5.58 15.17
N TYR A 131 13.02 -6.21 16.19
CA TYR A 131 13.32 -5.91 17.60
C TYR A 131 13.65 -7.18 18.36
N SER A 132 14.52 -7.04 19.35
CA SER A 132 14.93 -8.11 20.26
C SER A 132 13.98 -8.29 21.46
N ASP A 133 12.92 -7.51 21.52
CA ASP A 133 11.89 -7.58 22.55
C ASP A 133 10.48 -7.64 21.90
N GLU A 134 9.50 -8.15 22.64
CA GLU A 134 8.12 -8.26 22.16
C GLU A 134 7.41 -6.90 22.10
N ALA A 135 7.85 -5.94 22.90
CA ALA A 135 7.27 -4.60 22.96
C ALA A 135 7.68 -3.71 21.76
N GLY A 136 8.68 -4.12 20.96
CA GLY A 136 9.15 -3.35 19.82
C GLY A 136 9.92 -2.09 20.23
N THR A 137 10.76 -2.18 21.27
CA THR A 137 11.52 -1.03 21.79
C THR A 137 13.01 -1.08 21.50
N VAL A 138 13.61 -2.28 21.42
CA VAL A 138 15.04 -2.48 21.20
C VAL A 138 15.28 -3.08 19.82
N GLN A 139 15.72 -2.25 18.88
CA GLN A 139 16.02 -2.71 17.51
C GLN A 139 17.19 -3.68 17.48
N THR A 140 17.12 -4.66 16.57
CA THR A 140 18.21 -5.61 16.32
C THR A 140 18.39 -5.88 14.83
N SER A 141 19.62 -6.12 14.41
CA SER A 141 19.96 -6.63 13.08
C SER A 141 20.33 -8.13 13.11
N ASP A 142 20.41 -8.72 14.30
CA ASP A 142 20.69 -10.15 14.45
C ASP A 142 19.39 -10.96 14.37
N LYS A 143 19.26 -11.76 13.30
CA LYS A 143 18.07 -12.59 13.06
C LYS A 143 17.77 -13.58 14.20
N ASN A 144 18.79 -13.99 14.95
CA ASN A 144 18.64 -14.94 16.06
C ASN A 144 18.06 -14.27 17.32
N GLN A 145 18.06 -12.96 17.39
CA GLN A 145 17.55 -12.18 18.51
C GLN A 145 16.17 -11.57 18.24
N VAL A 146 15.63 -11.75 17.03
CA VAL A 146 14.35 -11.14 16.66
C VAL A 146 13.20 -11.74 17.45
N ARG A 147 12.51 -10.91 18.23
CA ARG A 147 11.30 -11.25 18.99
C ARG A 147 10.04 -10.65 18.39
N SER A 148 10.17 -9.47 17.80
CA SER A 148 9.06 -8.84 17.10
C SER A 148 9.53 -8.13 15.84
N ILE A 149 8.61 -7.97 14.89
CA ILE A 149 8.86 -7.37 13.58
C ILE A 149 7.78 -6.33 13.33
N LEU A 150 8.17 -5.10 13.11
CA LEU A 150 7.31 -4.02 12.70
C LEU A 150 7.33 -3.92 11.18
N ILE A 151 6.16 -3.94 10.57
CA ILE A 151 5.98 -3.67 9.14
C ILE A 151 5.24 -2.36 9.01
N GLU A 152 5.78 -1.48 8.19
CA GLU A 152 5.15 -0.23 7.77
C GLU A 152 5.01 -0.18 6.26
N ILE A 153 3.80 0.11 5.78
CA ILE A 153 3.47 0.20 4.35
C ILE A 153 2.76 1.52 4.13
N GLU A 154 3.20 2.26 3.13
CA GLU A 154 2.54 3.46 2.64
C GLU A 154 2.26 3.29 1.15
N VAL A 155 1.02 3.58 0.75
CA VAL A 155 0.60 3.58 -0.65
C VAL A 155 0.11 4.96 -1.04
N GLU A 156 0.16 5.27 -2.32
CA GLU A 156 -0.45 6.45 -2.91
C GLU A 156 -1.33 6.06 -4.09
N SER A 157 -2.28 6.93 -4.43
CA SER A 157 -3.10 6.75 -5.61
C SER A 157 -2.23 6.72 -6.88
N LEU A 158 -2.63 5.90 -7.86
CA LEU A 158 -1.91 5.81 -9.14
C LEU A 158 -1.97 7.09 -9.95
N GLN A 159 -3.03 7.89 -9.75
CA GLN A 159 -3.23 9.17 -10.45
C GLN A 159 -3.40 10.30 -9.43
N PRO A 160 -2.98 11.51 -9.76
CA PRO A 160 -3.16 12.65 -8.88
C PRO A 160 -4.65 12.96 -8.71
N ILE A 161 -5.03 13.29 -7.48
CA ILE A 161 -6.39 13.73 -7.12
C ILE A 161 -6.54 15.25 -7.21
N GLY A 162 -5.46 15.97 -7.45
CA GLY A 162 -5.40 17.43 -7.54
C GLY A 162 -3.99 17.93 -7.74
N GLU A 163 -3.79 19.20 -7.41
CA GLU A 163 -2.50 19.87 -7.41
C GLU A 163 -2.25 20.53 -6.06
N ASN A 164 -1.01 20.51 -5.63
CA ASN A 164 -0.54 21.26 -4.47
C ASN A 164 -0.46 22.77 -4.80
N PRO A 165 -0.36 23.65 -3.79
CA PRO A 165 -0.20 25.09 -4.02
C PRO A 165 1.04 25.50 -4.84
N ASP A 166 2.04 24.63 -4.91
CA ASP A 166 3.26 24.81 -5.70
C ASP A 166 3.14 24.28 -7.14
N GLY A 167 1.96 23.79 -7.55
CA GLY A 167 1.69 23.21 -8.87
C GLY A 167 2.14 21.76 -9.05
N THR A 168 2.63 21.11 -8.01
CA THR A 168 2.99 19.69 -8.08
C THR A 168 1.75 18.80 -7.96
N PRO A 169 1.74 17.60 -8.59
CA PRO A 169 0.65 16.66 -8.44
C PRO A 169 0.43 16.28 -6.99
N HIS A 170 -0.83 16.27 -6.55
CA HIS A 170 -1.24 15.80 -5.23
C HIS A 170 -1.86 14.41 -5.36
N TYR A 171 -1.28 13.43 -4.62
CA TYR A 171 -1.75 12.06 -4.58
C TYR A 171 -2.42 11.77 -3.23
N ALA A 172 -3.51 11.00 -3.25
CA ALA A 172 -4.06 10.45 -2.02
C ALA A 172 -3.06 9.46 -1.42
N SER A 173 -2.89 9.47 -0.10
CA SER A 173 -1.97 8.55 0.59
C SER A 173 -2.65 7.85 1.74
N SER A 174 -2.29 6.59 1.94
CA SER A 174 -2.73 5.79 3.08
C SER A 174 -1.57 4.98 3.63
N SER A 175 -1.52 4.84 4.95
CA SER A 175 -0.46 4.09 5.62
C SER A 175 -1.02 3.04 6.55
N TRP A 176 -0.25 1.97 6.72
CA TRP A 176 -0.54 0.91 7.65
C TRP A 176 0.74 0.48 8.36
N LYS A 177 0.63 0.29 9.67
CA LYS A 177 1.74 -0.09 10.54
C LYS A 177 1.29 -1.16 11.52
N LYS A 178 2.07 -2.22 11.66
CA LYS A 178 1.76 -3.30 12.61
C LYS A 178 3.00 -3.99 13.12
N LEU A 179 3.01 -4.22 14.44
CA LEU A 179 3.97 -5.07 15.13
C LEU A 179 3.47 -6.52 15.12
N PHE A 180 4.30 -7.43 14.67
CA PHE A 180 4.08 -8.87 14.68
C PHE A 180 5.01 -9.52 15.69
N ILE A 181 4.44 -10.40 16.51
CA ILE A 181 5.19 -11.24 17.43
C ILE A 181 5.08 -12.66 16.89
N PRO A 182 6.16 -13.21 16.32
CA PRO A 182 6.15 -14.58 15.82
C PRO A 182 6.04 -15.56 16.97
N ASN A 183 4.97 -16.35 17.00
CA ASN A 183 4.62 -17.20 18.15
C ASN A 183 5.55 -18.40 18.38
N ASN A 184 6.47 -18.70 17.46
CA ASN A 184 7.26 -19.95 17.49
C ASN A 184 8.73 -19.75 17.07
N MET A 185 9.31 -18.56 17.19
CA MET A 185 10.75 -18.46 17.14
C MET A 185 11.30 -19.03 18.44
N VAL A 186 11.52 -20.35 18.45
CA VAL A 186 12.29 -21.02 19.52
C VAL A 186 13.75 -20.71 19.27
N PHE A 187 14.35 -19.99 20.18
CA PHE A 187 15.77 -19.63 20.19
C PHE A 187 16.55 -20.66 20.98
#